data_e6f6bd7ac59170ce7ef0b6f53fc02a22
#
_entry.id   e6f6bd7ac59170ce7ef0b6f53fc02a22
#
_cell.length_a   1.000
_cell.length_b   1.000
_cell.length_c   1.000
_cell.angle_alpha   90.00
_cell.angle_beta   90.00
_cell.angle_gamma   90.00
#
_symmetry.space_group_name_H-M   'P 1'
#
loop_
_entity.id
_entity.type
_entity.pdbx_description
1 polymer ?
#
loop_
_entity_poly.entity_id
_entity_poly.type
_entity_poly.pdbx_seq_one_letter_code
_entity_poly.pdbx_strand_id
1 'polypeptide(L)'
;MSANMVAVLYLLSALLFIFALRGLSHPESSRLGNIFGVVGMVIAIITTLMFKSVLSYAEIGAAIIVGGAIGTFIALRIEMTALPQLVAAFHSLVGIAAVFVAAAAFYDPASFGIGNFGSIGTSSLVEMSIGTFIGAITFSGSILAFGKLQGTISGKPIVFKFQHTINALIFLFILALIVMFVINQSPTIFWSIVIVSIILGLLVVIPIGGADMPVVVSMLNSYSGWAACGIGFTLSNNLLIITGALVGASGAILSYIMSKGMNRSIISVVLGGFGGEQAASATSDNSDKVVKQGNAEDAAYIMKNADSVIIVPGYGMAVAQAQHALREMGDILKKEGINVKYAIHPVAGRMPGHMNVLLAEANVPYEEVLELDEINHDFPMTEVSFVIGANDVTNPAAKTDETSPIYGMPILDVEKSQTVLFVKRSMATGYSGVDNELFYRDNTTMLFGDAKKMCEDIVKSLN
;
A
#
# COMPACT_ATOMS: atom_id res chain seq x y z
N MET A 1 1.12 26.04 30.01
CA MET A 1 2.51 25.51 29.90
C MET A 1 3.45 26.55 29.32
N SER A 2 4.75 26.54 29.70
CA SER A 2 5.75 27.40 29.06
C SER A 2 6.07 26.89 27.64
N ALA A 3 6.45 27.80 26.72
CA ALA A 3 6.83 27.46 25.37
C ALA A 3 7.97 26.41 25.29
N ASN A 4 8.97 26.53 26.18
CA ASN A 4 10.08 25.62 26.28
C ASN A 4 9.63 24.20 26.68
N MET A 5 8.69 24.08 27.63
CA MET A 5 8.15 22.77 28.03
C MET A 5 7.37 22.11 26.90
N VAL A 6 6.59 22.88 26.14
CA VAL A 6 5.89 22.39 24.94
C VAL A 6 6.87 21.88 23.90
N ALA A 7 7.94 22.64 23.63
CA ALA A 7 8.96 22.21 22.68
C ALA A 7 9.65 20.90 23.09
N VAL A 8 9.95 20.74 24.40
CA VAL A 8 10.54 19.49 24.91
C VAL A 8 9.57 18.30 24.80
N LEU A 9 8.28 18.48 25.11
CA LEU A 9 7.29 17.41 25.00
C LEU A 9 7.01 17.04 23.53
N TYR A 10 6.99 18.00 22.62
CA TYR A 10 6.89 17.72 21.18
C TYR A 10 8.13 17.01 20.65
N LEU A 11 9.33 17.40 21.12
CA LEU A 11 10.55 16.67 20.78
C LEU A 11 10.51 15.23 21.27
N LEU A 12 10.06 15.00 22.52
CA LEU A 12 9.90 13.65 23.07
C LEU A 12 8.90 12.83 22.24
N SER A 13 7.76 13.42 21.88
CA SER A 13 6.77 12.77 21.03
C SER A 13 7.35 12.42 19.64
N ALA A 14 8.10 13.33 19.01
CA ALA A 14 8.76 13.09 17.73
C ALA A 14 9.79 11.96 17.81
N LEU A 15 10.60 11.92 18.86
CA LEU A 15 11.55 10.82 19.11
C LEU A 15 10.82 9.47 19.28
N LEU A 16 9.71 9.46 20.02
CA LEU A 16 8.89 8.25 20.14
C LEU A 16 8.31 7.78 18.82
N PHE A 17 7.89 8.69 17.93
CA PHE A 17 7.45 8.32 16.58
C PHE A 17 8.60 7.75 15.72
N ILE A 18 9.81 8.29 15.83
CA ILE A 18 10.99 7.72 15.15
C ILE A 18 11.27 6.30 15.67
N PHE A 19 11.23 6.10 16.99
CA PHE A 19 11.41 4.77 17.59
C PHE A 19 10.25 3.83 17.24
N ALA A 20 9.02 4.34 17.07
CA ALA A 20 7.89 3.57 16.60
C ALA A 20 8.15 3.04 15.17
N LEU A 21 8.57 3.89 14.23
CA LEU A 21 8.91 3.48 12.87
C LEU A 21 10.03 2.43 12.84
N ARG A 22 11.10 2.66 13.63
CA ARG A 22 12.19 1.69 13.77
C ARG A 22 11.72 0.38 14.38
N GLY A 23 10.89 0.42 15.42
CA GLY A 23 10.37 -0.77 16.07
C GLY A 23 9.43 -1.58 15.17
N LEU A 24 8.61 -0.90 14.36
CA LEU A 24 7.69 -1.53 13.41
C LEU A 24 8.39 -2.14 12.19
N SER A 25 9.66 -1.81 11.93
CA SER A 25 10.43 -2.39 10.82
C SER A 25 10.88 -3.84 11.06
N HIS A 26 10.83 -4.32 12.31
CA HIS A 26 11.18 -5.69 12.67
C HIS A 26 10.06 -6.36 13.49
N PRO A 27 9.72 -7.60 13.15
CA PRO A 27 8.63 -8.32 13.81
C PRO A 27 8.76 -8.45 15.32
N GLU A 28 9.96 -8.74 15.82
CA GLU A 28 10.23 -8.92 17.25
C GLU A 28 10.02 -7.65 18.07
N SER A 29 10.33 -6.49 17.48
CA SER A 29 10.20 -5.18 18.13
C SER A 29 8.89 -4.46 17.81
N SER A 30 8.04 -5.01 16.94
CA SER A 30 6.83 -4.35 16.41
C SER A 30 5.83 -3.95 17.51
N ARG A 31 5.64 -4.80 18.52
CA ARG A 31 4.76 -4.49 19.67
C ARG A 31 5.28 -3.29 20.47
N LEU A 32 6.59 -3.23 20.71
CA LEU A 32 7.21 -2.10 21.41
C LEU A 32 7.14 -0.83 20.57
N GLY A 33 7.38 -0.96 19.27
CA GLY A 33 7.22 0.15 18.31
C GLY A 33 5.79 0.73 18.33
N ASN A 34 4.78 -0.12 18.35
CA ASN A 34 3.39 0.33 18.47
C ASN A 34 3.13 1.07 19.80
N ILE A 35 3.67 0.58 20.92
CA ILE A 35 3.56 1.27 22.21
C ILE A 35 4.20 2.67 22.14
N PHE A 36 5.38 2.81 21.55
CA PHE A 36 6.02 4.10 21.36
C PHE A 36 5.15 5.06 20.54
N GLY A 37 4.51 4.57 19.46
CA GLY A 37 3.59 5.36 18.67
C GLY A 37 2.37 5.86 19.45
N VAL A 38 1.75 4.98 20.23
CA VAL A 38 0.60 5.31 21.08
C VAL A 38 0.99 6.33 22.17
N VAL A 39 2.09 6.10 22.87
CA VAL A 39 2.57 7.02 23.93
C VAL A 39 2.95 8.37 23.34
N GLY A 40 3.65 8.39 22.21
CA GLY A 40 3.99 9.62 21.47
C GLY A 40 2.75 10.43 21.09
N MET A 41 1.70 9.76 20.59
CA MET A 41 0.43 10.42 20.23
C MET A 41 -0.29 10.98 21.46
N VAL A 42 -0.36 10.24 22.57
CA VAL A 42 -0.98 10.72 23.82
C VAL A 42 -0.26 11.96 24.33
N ILE A 43 1.09 11.97 24.34
CA ILE A 43 1.87 13.15 24.73
C ILE A 43 1.57 14.33 23.80
N ALA A 44 1.50 14.10 22.49
CA ALA A 44 1.21 15.12 21.50
C ALA A 44 -0.16 15.78 21.74
N ILE A 45 -1.20 14.98 21.91
CA ILE A 45 -2.59 15.45 22.15
C ILE A 45 -2.65 16.26 23.45
N ILE A 46 -2.17 15.71 24.56
CA ILE A 46 -2.20 16.39 25.86
C ILE A 46 -1.42 17.71 25.81
N THR A 47 -0.24 17.70 25.20
CA THR A 47 0.58 18.92 25.06
C THR A 47 -0.14 19.99 24.25
N THR A 48 -0.77 19.62 23.15
CA THR A 48 -1.53 20.55 22.28
C THR A 48 -2.71 21.16 23.02
N LEU A 49 -3.49 20.33 23.74
CA LEU A 49 -4.64 20.80 24.53
C LEU A 49 -4.25 21.73 25.67
N MET A 50 -3.08 21.51 26.30
CA MET A 50 -2.62 22.33 27.43
C MET A 50 -1.87 23.61 27.01
N PHE A 51 -1.43 23.71 25.75
CA PHE A 51 -0.63 24.85 25.30
C PHE A 51 -1.46 25.99 24.75
N LYS A 52 -2.43 25.71 23.90
CA LYS A 52 -3.26 26.75 23.28
C LYS A 52 -4.53 27.01 24.11
N SER A 53 -5.02 28.25 24.05
CA SER A 53 -6.32 28.60 24.61
C SER A 53 -7.42 27.88 23.82
N VAL A 54 -7.77 26.68 24.27
CA VAL A 54 -8.84 25.89 23.66
C VAL A 54 -10.17 26.54 24.01
N LEU A 55 -10.95 26.93 22.99
CA LEU A 55 -12.23 27.59 23.15
C LEU A 55 -13.34 26.62 23.55
N SER A 56 -13.28 25.36 23.11
CA SER A 56 -14.32 24.37 23.38
C SER A 56 -13.74 22.96 23.56
N TYR A 57 -13.49 22.58 24.80
CA TYR A 57 -13.10 21.21 25.14
C TYR A 57 -14.23 20.19 24.89
N ALA A 58 -15.49 20.59 24.96
CA ALA A 58 -16.63 19.70 24.75
C ALA A 58 -16.71 19.24 23.29
N GLU A 59 -16.51 20.13 22.34
CA GLU A 59 -16.52 19.81 20.90
C GLU A 59 -15.34 18.92 20.52
N ILE A 60 -14.13 19.21 21.05
CA ILE A 60 -12.97 18.37 20.84
C ILE A 60 -13.18 16.98 21.46
N GLY A 61 -13.70 16.91 22.68
CA GLY A 61 -14.02 15.66 23.35
C GLY A 61 -15.06 14.84 22.58
N ALA A 62 -16.11 15.48 22.07
CA ALA A 62 -17.13 14.86 21.23
C ALA A 62 -16.54 14.31 19.92
N ALA A 63 -15.69 15.10 19.25
CA ALA A 63 -15.02 14.66 18.01
C ALA A 63 -14.08 13.45 18.24
N ILE A 64 -13.32 13.46 19.34
CA ILE A 64 -12.44 12.33 19.72
C ILE A 64 -13.29 11.08 20.03
N ILE A 65 -14.39 11.22 20.77
CA ILE A 65 -15.26 10.09 21.09
C ILE A 65 -15.90 9.51 19.84
N VAL A 66 -16.44 10.35 18.96
CA VAL A 66 -17.09 9.90 17.71
C VAL A 66 -16.06 9.25 16.78
N GLY A 67 -14.94 9.93 16.51
CA GLY A 67 -13.90 9.40 15.64
C GLY A 67 -13.25 8.13 16.23
N GLY A 68 -12.99 8.10 17.53
CA GLY A 68 -12.45 6.95 18.24
C GLY A 68 -13.40 5.75 18.25
N ALA A 69 -14.71 5.98 18.46
CA ALA A 69 -15.70 4.91 18.40
C ALA A 69 -15.81 4.29 17.00
N ILE A 70 -15.88 5.13 15.95
CA ILE A 70 -15.90 4.66 14.55
C ILE A 70 -14.61 3.90 14.23
N GLY A 71 -13.44 4.47 14.56
CA GLY A 71 -12.14 3.85 14.29
C GLY A 71 -11.95 2.51 15.02
N THR A 72 -12.35 2.44 16.29
CA THR A 72 -12.30 1.20 17.08
C THR A 72 -13.24 0.14 16.51
N PHE A 73 -14.47 0.52 16.16
CA PHE A 73 -15.42 -0.40 15.54
C PHE A 73 -14.90 -1.00 14.24
N ILE A 74 -14.30 -0.18 13.38
CA ILE A 74 -13.71 -0.65 12.12
C ILE A 74 -12.50 -1.54 12.42
N ALA A 75 -11.58 -1.11 13.29
CA ALA A 75 -10.35 -1.85 13.61
C ALA A 75 -10.61 -3.25 14.19
N LEU A 76 -11.70 -3.42 14.97
CA LEU A 76 -12.07 -4.71 15.55
C LEU A 76 -12.77 -5.66 14.55
N ARG A 77 -13.24 -5.16 13.41
CA ARG A 77 -14.02 -5.95 12.43
C ARG A 77 -13.35 -6.12 11.07
N ILE A 78 -12.32 -5.34 10.79
CA ILE A 78 -11.66 -5.41 9.50
C ILE A 78 -10.88 -6.72 9.36
N GLU A 79 -11.05 -7.38 8.23
CA GLU A 79 -10.22 -8.52 7.87
C GLU A 79 -8.85 -8.05 7.38
N MET A 80 -7.78 -8.80 7.65
CA MET A 80 -6.42 -8.45 7.22
C MET A 80 -6.31 -8.31 5.69
N THR A 81 -7.10 -9.08 4.96
CA THR A 81 -7.21 -8.99 3.49
C THR A 81 -7.77 -7.68 2.98
N ALA A 82 -8.52 -6.94 3.81
CA ALA A 82 -9.12 -5.65 3.49
C ALA A 82 -8.28 -4.44 4.00
N LEU A 83 -7.09 -4.68 4.58
CA LEU A 83 -6.20 -3.61 5.04
C LEU A 83 -5.82 -2.60 3.95
N PRO A 84 -5.49 -2.99 2.69
CA PRO A 84 -5.16 -2.01 1.66
C PRO A 84 -6.29 -1.02 1.40
N GLN A 85 -7.54 -1.49 1.41
CA GLN A 85 -8.73 -0.65 1.27
C GLN A 85 -8.87 0.29 2.45
N LEU A 86 -8.71 -0.20 3.68
CA LEU A 86 -8.80 0.61 4.89
C LEU A 86 -7.75 1.72 4.91
N VAL A 87 -6.51 1.39 4.56
CA VAL A 87 -5.40 2.36 4.48
C VAL A 87 -5.71 3.45 3.47
N ALA A 88 -6.21 3.11 2.27
CA ALA A 88 -6.63 4.09 1.27
C ALA A 88 -7.78 4.98 1.80
N ALA A 89 -8.78 4.42 2.49
CA ALA A 89 -9.84 5.19 3.10
C ALA A 89 -9.32 6.18 4.16
N PHE A 90 -8.38 5.77 5.01
CA PHE A 90 -7.78 6.67 5.99
C PHE A 90 -6.98 7.80 5.37
N HIS A 91 -6.22 7.55 4.29
CA HIS A 91 -5.54 8.63 3.57
C HIS A 91 -6.53 9.65 2.98
N SER A 92 -7.70 9.21 2.53
CA SER A 92 -8.78 10.10 2.11
C SER A 92 -9.23 11.00 3.27
N LEU A 93 -9.48 10.44 4.45
CA LEU A 93 -9.90 11.22 5.62
C LEU A 93 -8.82 12.21 6.08
N VAL A 94 -7.54 11.82 6.04
CA VAL A 94 -6.42 12.73 6.35
C VAL A 94 -6.35 13.87 5.33
N GLY A 95 -6.51 13.56 4.04
CA GLY A 95 -6.51 14.57 2.98
C GLY A 95 -7.62 15.61 3.16
N ILE A 96 -8.86 15.18 3.40
CA ILE A 96 -9.97 16.13 3.62
C ILE A 96 -9.85 16.87 4.95
N ALA A 97 -9.30 16.26 6.00
CA ALA A 97 -9.02 16.93 7.26
C ALA A 97 -8.03 18.08 7.05
N ALA A 98 -6.98 17.90 6.24
CA ALA A 98 -6.02 18.95 5.91
C ALA A 98 -6.71 20.13 5.22
N VAL A 99 -7.64 19.88 4.28
CA VAL A 99 -8.43 20.93 3.62
C VAL A 99 -9.28 21.71 4.63
N PHE A 100 -9.96 21.02 5.55
CA PHE A 100 -10.80 21.70 6.54
C PHE A 100 -10.01 22.47 7.58
N VAL A 101 -8.83 22.00 8.00
CA VAL A 101 -7.95 22.74 8.89
C VAL A 101 -7.41 24.00 8.20
N ALA A 102 -7.04 23.90 6.93
CA ALA A 102 -6.64 25.08 6.14
C ALA A 102 -7.82 26.07 5.99
N ALA A 103 -9.03 25.58 5.73
CA ALA A 103 -10.22 26.41 5.67
C ALA A 103 -10.48 27.13 7.01
N ALA A 104 -10.40 26.40 8.13
CA ALA A 104 -10.55 27.01 9.46
C ALA A 104 -9.52 28.12 9.72
N ALA A 105 -8.24 27.86 9.37
CA ALA A 105 -7.19 28.87 9.50
C ALA A 105 -7.40 30.07 8.57
N PHE A 106 -7.97 29.87 7.39
CA PHE A 106 -8.29 30.94 6.46
C PHE A 106 -9.46 31.82 6.95
N TYR A 107 -10.52 31.21 7.50
CA TYR A 107 -11.69 31.97 7.97
C TYR A 107 -11.52 32.63 9.34
N ASP A 108 -10.65 32.08 10.20
CA ASP A 108 -10.30 32.67 11.50
C ASP A 108 -8.78 32.72 11.71
N PRO A 109 -8.06 33.52 10.90
CA PRO A 109 -6.60 33.59 10.96
C PRO A 109 -6.06 34.16 12.28
N ALA A 110 -6.88 34.97 12.98
CA ALA A 110 -6.49 35.56 14.26
C ALA A 110 -6.30 34.49 15.34
N SER A 111 -7.17 33.51 15.41
CA SER A 111 -7.06 32.37 16.36
C SER A 111 -5.81 31.49 16.11
N PHE A 112 -5.28 31.51 14.90
CA PHE A 112 -4.07 30.78 14.54
C PHE A 112 -2.80 31.66 14.59
N GLY A 113 -2.93 32.96 14.83
CA GLY A 113 -1.81 33.90 14.93
C GLY A 113 -1.14 34.18 13.58
N ILE A 114 -1.84 34.00 12.45
CA ILE A 114 -1.32 34.19 11.08
C ILE A 114 -1.78 35.50 10.42
N GLY A 115 -2.48 36.36 11.16
CA GLY A 115 -2.98 37.63 10.69
C GLY A 115 -4.46 37.86 10.99
N ASN A 116 -5.12 38.71 10.21
CA ASN A 116 -6.56 38.89 10.23
C ASN A 116 -7.16 38.54 8.88
N PHE A 117 -8.44 38.27 8.81
CA PHE A 117 -9.16 37.99 7.56
C PHE A 117 -8.95 39.13 6.55
N GLY A 118 -8.45 38.78 5.36
CA GLY A 118 -8.07 39.76 4.33
C GLY A 118 -6.68 40.35 4.48
N SER A 119 -5.91 40.03 5.55
CA SER A 119 -4.53 40.47 5.78
C SER A 119 -3.67 39.36 6.41
N ILE A 120 -3.79 38.16 5.87
CA ILE A 120 -2.98 37.00 6.26
C ILE A 120 -1.56 37.17 5.68
N GLY A 121 -0.55 36.72 6.42
CA GLY A 121 0.83 36.73 5.95
C GLY A 121 1.04 35.91 4.68
N THR A 122 1.86 36.42 3.75
CA THR A 122 2.09 35.77 2.45
C THR A 122 2.62 34.34 2.60
N SER A 123 3.54 34.10 3.54
CA SER A 123 4.07 32.74 3.81
C SER A 123 2.96 31.78 4.19
N SER A 124 2.10 32.18 5.15
CA SER A 124 0.99 31.35 5.62
C SER A 124 -0.05 31.07 4.52
N LEU A 125 -0.28 32.03 3.62
CA LEU A 125 -1.17 31.80 2.45
C LEU A 125 -0.59 30.78 1.47
N VAL A 126 0.71 30.84 1.20
CA VAL A 126 1.39 29.86 0.33
C VAL A 126 1.38 28.47 0.97
N GLU A 127 1.75 28.37 2.24
CA GLU A 127 1.78 27.10 2.99
C GLU A 127 0.39 26.47 3.06
N MET A 128 -0.62 27.28 3.39
CA MET A 128 -2.03 26.88 3.41
C MET A 128 -2.50 26.38 2.04
N SER A 129 -2.15 27.10 0.97
CA SER A 129 -2.52 26.73 -0.40
C SER A 129 -1.92 25.38 -0.82
N ILE A 130 -0.63 25.17 -0.52
CA ILE A 130 0.08 23.93 -0.82
C ILE A 130 -0.52 22.77 0.00
N GLY A 131 -0.74 22.97 1.30
CA GLY A 131 -1.37 21.96 2.16
C GLY A 131 -2.78 21.58 1.69
N THR A 132 -3.58 22.57 1.29
CA THR A 132 -4.93 22.40 0.74
C THR A 132 -4.89 21.63 -0.60
N PHE A 133 -4.02 22.03 -1.51
CA PHE A 133 -3.82 21.39 -2.81
C PHE A 133 -3.47 19.90 -2.66
N ILE A 134 -2.44 19.61 -1.87
CA ILE A 134 -2.00 18.22 -1.65
C ILE A 134 -3.09 17.43 -0.91
N GLY A 135 -3.73 18.03 0.09
CA GLY A 135 -4.84 17.39 0.83
C GLY A 135 -6.02 17.03 -0.05
N ALA A 136 -6.44 17.92 -0.95
CA ALA A 136 -7.54 17.72 -1.86
C ALA A 136 -7.26 16.61 -2.91
N ILE A 137 -6.04 16.57 -3.47
CA ILE A 137 -5.60 15.48 -4.35
C ILE A 137 -5.58 14.16 -3.59
N THR A 138 -5.03 14.15 -2.38
CA THR A 138 -4.96 12.95 -1.53
C THR A 138 -6.36 12.42 -1.24
N PHE A 139 -7.30 13.30 -0.89
CA PHE A 139 -8.69 12.94 -0.63
C PHE A 139 -9.31 12.19 -1.82
N SER A 140 -9.33 12.83 -2.97
CA SER A 140 -10.03 12.30 -4.16
C SER A 140 -9.30 11.10 -4.77
N GLY A 141 -7.97 11.15 -4.85
CA GLY A 141 -7.15 10.04 -5.33
C GLY A 141 -7.28 8.80 -4.46
N SER A 142 -7.36 8.97 -3.14
CA SER A 142 -7.54 7.85 -2.19
C SER A 142 -8.93 7.23 -2.25
N ILE A 143 -9.99 8.02 -2.48
CA ILE A 143 -11.34 7.48 -2.72
C ILE A 143 -11.34 6.60 -3.98
N LEU A 144 -10.70 7.07 -5.04
CA LEU A 144 -10.63 6.30 -6.28
C LEU A 144 -9.79 5.02 -6.13
N ALA A 145 -8.66 5.11 -5.42
CA ALA A 145 -7.84 3.95 -5.09
C ALA A 145 -8.62 2.93 -4.24
N PHE A 146 -9.34 3.41 -3.21
CA PHE A 146 -10.25 2.58 -2.41
C PHE A 146 -11.27 1.85 -3.29
N GLY A 147 -11.96 2.58 -4.19
CA GLY A 147 -12.95 1.99 -5.09
C GLY A 147 -12.38 0.92 -6.03
N LYS A 148 -11.15 1.13 -6.55
CA LYS A 148 -10.45 0.14 -7.36
C LYS A 148 -10.01 -1.09 -6.56
N LEU A 149 -9.51 -0.89 -5.34
CA LEU A 149 -9.11 -1.98 -4.44
C LEU A 149 -10.32 -2.80 -3.96
N GLN A 150 -11.45 -2.15 -3.71
CA GLN A 150 -12.70 -2.79 -3.31
C GLN A 150 -13.37 -3.54 -4.48
N GLY A 151 -12.99 -3.24 -5.72
CA GLY A 151 -13.61 -3.81 -6.92
C GLY A 151 -14.93 -3.14 -7.33
N THR A 152 -15.34 -2.05 -6.67
CA THR A 152 -16.49 -1.23 -7.07
C THR A 152 -16.22 -0.44 -8.34
N ILE A 153 -14.95 -0.11 -8.58
CA ILE A 153 -14.44 0.50 -9.80
C ILE A 153 -13.49 -0.50 -10.46
N SER A 154 -13.55 -0.61 -11.79
CA SER A 154 -12.66 -1.50 -12.52
C SER A 154 -11.18 -1.22 -12.20
N GLY A 155 -10.42 -2.26 -11.87
CA GLY A 155 -8.97 -2.19 -11.66
C GLY A 155 -8.18 -1.97 -12.96
N LYS A 156 -8.83 -2.03 -14.13
CA LYS A 156 -8.17 -1.74 -15.41
C LYS A 156 -7.85 -0.26 -15.53
N PRO A 157 -6.70 0.11 -16.14
CA PRO A 157 -6.40 1.51 -16.45
C PRO A 157 -7.46 2.11 -17.38
N ILE A 158 -7.99 3.27 -17.01
CA ILE A 158 -8.90 4.03 -17.90
C ILE A 158 -8.09 5.17 -18.49
N VAL A 159 -7.62 4.97 -19.69
CA VAL A 159 -6.77 5.91 -20.44
C VAL A 159 -7.63 6.73 -21.39
N PHE A 160 -7.37 8.03 -21.45
CA PHE A 160 -8.05 8.92 -22.38
C PHE A 160 -7.07 9.81 -23.17
N LYS A 161 -7.48 10.25 -24.34
CA LYS A 161 -6.63 11.03 -25.24
C LYS A 161 -6.20 12.35 -24.58
N PHE A 162 -4.91 12.68 -24.67
CA PHE A 162 -4.31 13.89 -24.07
C PHE A 162 -4.35 13.97 -22.53
N GLN A 163 -4.52 12.85 -21.80
CA GLN A 163 -4.59 12.85 -20.34
C GLN A 163 -3.45 13.63 -19.67
N HIS A 164 -2.20 13.43 -20.11
CA HIS A 164 -1.04 14.10 -19.50
C HIS A 164 -1.06 15.60 -19.75
N THR A 165 -1.47 16.03 -20.95
CA THR A 165 -1.60 17.46 -21.30
C THR A 165 -2.71 18.11 -20.47
N ILE A 166 -3.86 17.45 -20.33
CA ILE A 166 -4.98 17.94 -19.52
C ILE A 166 -4.56 18.06 -18.05
N ASN A 167 -3.94 17.04 -17.49
CA ASN A 167 -3.46 17.07 -16.11
C ASN A 167 -2.42 18.18 -15.89
N ALA A 168 -1.50 18.39 -16.82
CA ALA A 168 -0.52 19.47 -16.76
C ALA A 168 -1.19 20.85 -16.81
N LEU A 169 -2.18 21.05 -17.70
CA LEU A 169 -2.92 22.30 -17.80
C LEU A 169 -3.72 22.60 -16.53
N ILE A 170 -4.38 21.59 -15.95
CA ILE A 170 -5.10 21.73 -14.68
C ILE A 170 -4.12 22.08 -13.54
N PHE A 171 -2.97 21.41 -13.50
CA PHE A 171 -1.94 21.73 -12.51
C PHE A 171 -1.45 23.17 -12.63
N LEU A 172 -1.13 23.66 -13.85
CA LEU A 172 -0.75 25.04 -14.11
C LEU A 172 -1.87 26.02 -13.74
N PHE A 173 -3.13 25.65 -14.00
CA PHE A 173 -4.26 26.46 -13.57
C PHE A 173 -4.39 26.55 -12.06
N ILE A 174 -4.13 25.46 -11.31
CA ILE A 174 -4.09 25.49 -9.85
C ILE A 174 -2.98 26.42 -9.36
N LEU A 175 -1.78 26.38 -9.97
CA LEU A 175 -0.70 27.31 -9.62
C LEU A 175 -1.10 28.77 -9.82
N ALA A 176 -1.79 29.06 -10.91
CA ALA A 176 -2.33 30.41 -11.16
C ALA A 176 -3.38 30.82 -10.11
N LEU A 177 -4.28 29.90 -9.72
CA LEU A 177 -5.24 30.12 -8.63
C LEU A 177 -4.54 30.37 -7.29
N ILE A 178 -3.46 29.64 -6.97
CA ILE A 178 -2.66 29.87 -5.76
C ILE A 178 -2.07 31.29 -5.75
N VAL A 179 -1.48 31.73 -6.85
CA VAL A 179 -0.96 33.10 -6.98
C VAL A 179 -2.09 34.12 -6.80
N MET A 180 -3.24 33.90 -7.45
CA MET A 180 -4.40 34.78 -7.29
C MET A 180 -4.94 34.77 -5.85
N PHE A 181 -4.92 33.64 -5.17
CA PHE A 181 -5.35 33.54 -3.78
C PHE A 181 -4.43 34.30 -2.85
N VAL A 182 -3.12 34.23 -3.04
CA VAL A 182 -2.14 34.99 -2.26
C VAL A 182 -2.34 36.48 -2.43
N ILE A 183 -2.71 36.95 -3.62
CA ILE A 183 -2.93 38.37 -3.90
C ILE A 183 -4.28 38.86 -3.36
N ASN A 184 -5.36 38.11 -3.59
CA ASN A 184 -6.73 38.58 -3.35
C ASN A 184 -7.34 38.09 -2.04
N GLN A 185 -6.81 37.01 -1.43
CA GLN A 185 -7.31 36.39 -0.18
C GLN A 185 -8.83 36.10 -0.23
N SER A 186 -9.32 35.65 -1.40
CA SER A 186 -10.75 35.45 -1.65
C SER A 186 -11.22 34.04 -1.29
N PRO A 187 -12.33 33.88 -0.55
CA PRO A 187 -12.95 32.57 -0.29
C PRO A 187 -13.29 31.79 -1.56
N THR A 188 -13.75 32.49 -2.59
CA THR A 188 -14.11 31.86 -3.88
C THR A 188 -12.88 31.23 -4.53
N ILE A 189 -11.72 31.90 -4.50
CA ILE A 189 -10.47 31.37 -5.06
C ILE A 189 -10.00 30.18 -4.23
N PHE A 190 -10.07 30.25 -2.89
CA PHE A 190 -9.73 29.14 -2.02
C PHE A 190 -10.51 27.87 -2.37
N TRP A 191 -11.84 27.96 -2.43
CA TRP A 191 -12.67 26.79 -2.79
C TRP A 191 -12.51 26.35 -4.24
N SER A 192 -12.16 27.27 -5.14
CA SER A 192 -11.79 26.90 -6.51
C SER A 192 -10.53 26.03 -6.55
N ILE A 193 -9.50 26.36 -5.74
CA ILE A 193 -8.31 25.53 -5.57
C ILE A 193 -8.72 24.13 -5.09
N VAL A 194 -9.58 24.03 -4.07
CA VAL A 194 -10.06 22.75 -3.54
C VAL A 194 -10.73 21.91 -4.63
N ILE A 195 -11.72 22.49 -5.32
CA ILE A 195 -12.54 21.76 -6.32
C ILE A 195 -11.66 21.30 -7.48
N VAL A 196 -10.81 22.18 -8.03
CA VAL A 196 -9.94 21.84 -9.18
C VAL A 196 -8.90 20.79 -8.77
N SER A 197 -8.39 20.84 -7.52
CA SER A 197 -7.46 19.85 -6.99
C SER A 197 -8.12 18.48 -6.78
N ILE A 198 -9.39 18.44 -6.35
CA ILE A 198 -10.19 17.21 -6.27
C ILE A 198 -10.32 16.58 -7.67
N ILE A 199 -10.63 17.38 -8.69
CA ILE A 199 -10.72 16.89 -10.07
C ILE A 199 -9.38 16.34 -10.54
N LEU A 200 -8.28 17.04 -10.29
CA LEU A 200 -6.93 16.58 -10.65
C LEU A 200 -6.59 15.26 -9.96
N GLY A 201 -6.91 15.09 -8.68
CA GLY A 201 -6.64 13.86 -7.94
C GLY A 201 -7.37 12.64 -8.54
N LEU A 202 -8.61 12.81 -8.99
CA LEU A 202 -9.34 11.77 -9.72
C LEU A 202 -8.65 11.45 -11.06
N LEU A 203 -8.31 12.47 -11.84
CA LEU A 203 -7.71 12.30 -13.17
C LEU A 203 -6.32 11.68 -13.13
N VAL A 204 -5.55 11.91 -12.07
CA VAL A 204 -4.22 11.31 -11.92
C VAL A 204 -4.31 9.82 -11.57
N VAL A 205 -5.25 9.40 -10.73
CA VAL A 205 -5.33 8.00 -10.26
C VAL A 205 -6.15 7.11 -11.20
N ILE A 206 -7.08 7.66 -11.98
CA ILE A 206 -7.97 6.87 -12.85
C ILE A 206 -7.23 6.04 -13.91
N PRO A 207 -6.11 6.51 -14.54
CA PRO A 207 -5.38 5.74 -15.53
C PRO A 207 -4.39 4.73 -14.94
N ILE A 208 -4.28 4.65 -13.61
CA ILE A 208 -3.35 3.72 -12.96
C ILE A 208 -4.04 2.36 -12.79
N GLY A 209 -3.37 1.29 -13.21
CA GLY A 209 -3.88 -0.07 -13.13
C GLY A 209 -3.81 -0.68 -11.72
N GLY A 210 -4.57 -1.75 -11.51
CA GLY A 210 -4.60 -2.48 -10.24
C GLY A 210 -3.25 -3.09 -9.83
N ALA A 211 -2.42 -3.45 -10.79
CA ALA A 211 -1.06 -3.96 -10.55
C ALA A 211 -0.16 -2.92 -9.87
N ASP A 212 -0.35 -1.63 -10.20
CA ASP A 212 0.43 -0.51 -9.64
C ASP A 212 -0.17 0.04 -8.33
N MET A 213 -1.33 -0.47 -7.88
CA MET A 213 -2.00 0.03 -6.68
C MET A 213 -1.15 -0.02 -5.40
N PRO A 214 -0.29 -1.01 -5.16
CA PRO A 214 0.59 -0.97 -3.99
C PRO A 214 1.49 0.28 -3.95
N VAL A 215 2.04 0.69 -5.09
CA VAL A 215 2.84 1.91 -5.23
C VAL A 215 1.97 3.15 -5.03
N VAL A 216 0.76 3.16 -5.61
CA VAL A 216 -0.19 4.28 -5.46
C VAL A 216 -0.60 4.49 -4.01
N VAL A 217 -0.93 3.43 -3.27
CA VAL A 217 -1.28 3.52 -1.84
C VAL A 217 -0.11 4.12 -1.04
N SER A 218 1.12 3.71 -1.33
CA SER A 218 2.31 4.27 -0.69
C SER A 218 2.55 5.75 -1.06
N MET A 219 2.29 6.14 -2.32
CA MET A 219 2.34 7.55 -2.76
C MET A 219 1.28 8.40 -2.08
N LEU A 220 0.05 7.89 -1.94
CA LEU A 220 -1.02 8.60 -1.24
C LEU A 220 -0.71 8.75 0.26
N ASN A 221 -0.03 7.77 0.87
CA ASN A 221 0.53 7.91 2.20
C ASN A 221 1.56 9.06 2.27
N SER A 222 2.46 9.14 1.29
CA SER A 222 3.41 10.24 1.18
C SER A 222 2.71 11.59 1.06
N TYR A 223 1.69 11.70 0.21
CA TYR A 223 0.92 12.94 0.02
C TYR A 223 0.17 13.35 1.30
N SER A 224 -0.40 12.38 2.04
CA SER A 224 -1.03 12.67 3.33
C SER A 224 -0.03 13.23 4.35
N GLY A 225 1.19 12.70 4.38
CA GLY A 225 2.29 13.24 5.19
C GLY A 225 2.68 14.66 4.79
N TRP A 226 2.82 14.94 3.50
CA TRP A 226 3.15 16.29 3.01
C TRP A 226 2.01 17.28 3.24
N ALA A 227 0.74 16.87 3.13
CA ALA A 227 -0.40 17.71 3.50
C ALA A 227 -0.35 18.07 4.98
N ALA A 228 -0.08 17.10 5.87
CA ALA A 228 0.08 17.35 7.30
C ALA A 228 1.25 18.29 7.60
N CYS A 229 2.38 18.14 6.89
CA CYS A 229 3.53 19.04 7.01
C CYS A 229 3.17 20.47 6.61
N GLY A 230 2.49 20.66 5.48
CA GLY A 230 2.02 21.96 5.00
C GLY A 230 1.08 22.67 6.00
N ILE A 231 0.14 21.94 6.55
CA ILE A 231 -0.74 22.44 7.61
C ILE A 231 0.06 22.72 8.90
N GLY A 232 1.07 21.91 9.20
CA GLY A 232 1.98 22.15 10.32
C GLY A 232 2.71 23.48 10.24
N PHE A 233 3.17 23.88 9.05
CA PHE A 233 3.75 25.20 8.80
C PHE A 233 2.71 26.30 9.05
N THR A 234 1.54 26.21 8.45
CA THR A 234 0.44 27.18 8.63
C THR A 234 0.09 27.38 10.10
N LEU A 235 0.06 26.28 10.89
CA LEU A 235 -0.27 26.33 12.32
C LEU A 235 0.92 26.61 13.22
N SER A 236 2.13 26.75 12.68
CA SER A 236 3.39 26.83 13.46
C SER A 236 3.54 25.68 14.45
N ASN A 237 3.11 24.47 14.05
CA ASN A 237 3.15 23.26 14.87
C ASN A 237 4.32 22.37 14.46
N ASN A 238 5.44 22.49 15.17
CA ASN A 238 6.67 21.76 14.89
C ASN A 238 6.49 20.23 14.90
N LEU A 239 5.63 19.71 15.79
CA LEU A 239 5.37 18.27 15.82
C LEU A 239 4.69 17.78 14.53
N LEU A 240 3.69 18.51 14.06
CA LEU A 240 2.97 18.19 12.84
C LEU A 240 3.89 18.30 11.60
N ILE A 241 4.81 19.27 11.59
CA ILE A 241 5.83 19.40 10.55
C ILE A 241 6.73 18.17 10.55
N ILE A 242 7.28 17.79 11.70
CA ILE A 242 8.21 16.65 11.82
C ILE A 242 7.52 15.35 11.44
N THR A 243 6.35 15.08 12.00
CA THR A 243 5.62 13.84 11.73
C THR A 243 5.16 13.76 10.28
N GLY A 244 4.67 14.86 9.73
CA GLY A 244 4.28 14.95 8.33
C GLY A 244 5.47 14.75 7.38
N ALA A 245 6.63 15.33 7.69
CA ALA A 245 7.86 15.12 6.91
C ALA A 245 8.35 13.67 6.97
N LEU A 246 8.32 13.03 8.15
CA LEU A 246 8.69 11.62 8.32
C LEU A 246 7.78 10.70 7.51
N VAL A 247 6.46 10.86 7.61
CA VAL A 247 5.50 10.05 6.86
C VAL A 247 5.60 10.31 5.37
N GLY A 248 5.74 11.58 4.98
CA GLY A 248 5.91 11.97 3.59
C GLY A 248 7.16 11.37 2.96
N ALA A 249 8.30 11.46 3.64
CA ALA A 249 9.56 10.90 3.17
C ALA A 249 9.53 9.37 3.12
N SER A 250 9.04 8.70 4.18
CA SER A 250 8.97 7.24 4.22
C SER A 250 8.06 6.67 3.13
N GLY A 251 6.89 7.28 2.88
CA GLY A 251 6.00 6.88 1.79
C GLY A 251 6.63 7.06 0.41
N ALA A 252 7.37 8.16 0.17
CA ALA A 252 8.06 8.39 -1.10
C ALA A 252 9.19 7.38 -1.33
N ILE A 253 10.01 7.10 -0.32
CA ILE A 253 11.08 6.10 -0.38
C ILE A 253 10.49 4.72 -0.67
N LEU A 254 9.44 4.32 0.05
CA LEU A 254 8.79 3.04 -0.14
C LEU A 254 8.20 2.91 -1.55
N SER A 255 7.55 3.96 -2.07
CA SER A 255 7.04 4.00 -3.44
C SER A 255 8.15 3.82 -4.49
N TYR A 256 9.30 4.46 -4.25
CA TYR A 256 10.48 4.32 -5.13
C TYR A 256 11.03 2.87 -5.11
N ILE A 257 11.19 2.29 -3.92
CA ILE A 257 11.70 0.91 -3.77
C ILE A 257 10.73 -0.07 -4.45
N MET A 258 9.43 0.09 -4.25
CA MET A 258 8.43 -0.77 -4.88
C MET A 258 8.40 -0.63 -6.40
N SER A 259 8.48 0.60 -6.92
CA SER A 259 8.56 0.84 -8.36
C SER A 259 9.79 0.16 -8.96
N LYS A 260 10.94 0.24 -8.27
CA LYS A 260 12.17 -0.46 -8.66
C LYS A 260 12.01 -1.97 -8.61
N GLY A 261 11.37 -2.52 -7.57
CA GLY A 261 11.04 -3.95 -7.44
C GLY A 261 10.11 -4.46 -8.54
N MET A 262 9.36 -3.57 -9.20
CA MET A 262 8.52 -3.87 -10.36
C MET A 262 9.24 -3.60 -11.70
N ASN A 263 10.51 -3.21 -11.67
CA ASN A 263 11.27 -2.69 -12.82
C ASN A 263 10.55 -1.57 -13.58
N ARG A 264 9.87 -0.68 -12.87
CA ARG A 264 9.13 0.45 -13.44
C ARG A 264 9.66 1.76 -12.89
N SER A 265 9.71 2.78 -13.75
CA SER A 265 9.98 4.14 -13.28
C SER A 265 8.83 4.62 -12.40
N ILE A 266 9.14 5.22 -11.24
CA ILE A 266 8.12 5.86 -10.40
C ILE A 266 7.31 6.91 -11.19
N ILE A 267 7.95 7.61 -12.11
CA ILE A 267 7.29 8.59 -12.99
C ILE A 267 6.26 7.90 -13.89
N SER A 268 6.60 6.73 -14.47
CA SER A 268 5.66 5.99 -15.31
C SER A 268 4.47 5.46 -14.52
N VAL A 269 4.67 5.06 -13.27
CA VAL A 269 3.58 4.60 -12.38
C VAL A 269 2.66 5.77 -12.00
N VAL A 270 3.23 6.90 -11.57
CA VAL A 270 2.47 8.09 -11.13
C VAL A 270 1.70 8.74 -12.27
N LEU A 271 2.29 8.81 -13.47
CA LEU A 271 1.59 9.34 -14.64
C LEU A 271 0.52 8.39 -15.17
N GLY A 272 0.64 7.09 -14.92
CA GLY A 272 -0.32 6.08 -15.35
C GLY A 272 -0.41 5.90 -16.86
N GLY A 273 -1.18 4.90 -17.28
CA GLY A 273 -1.47 4.67 -18.72
C GLY A 273 -0.35 3.98 -19.49
N PHE A 274 0.78 3.65 -18.89
CA PHE A 274 1.84 2.87 -19.49
C PHE A 274 1.58 1.38 -19.27
N GLY A 275 1.34 0.62 -20.34
CA GLY A 275 1.12 -0.84 -20.29
C GLY A 275 -0.27 -1.29 -20.77
N GLY A 276 -1.20 -0.37 -21.04
CA GLY A 276 -2.55 -0.73 -21.52
C GLY A 276 -2.61 -1.13 -23.01
N GLU A 277 -1.74 -0.59 -23.85
CA GLU A 277 -1.75 -0.88 -25.28
C GLU A 277 -0.93 -2.13 -25.67
N GLN A 278 0.06 -2.53 -24.86
CA GLN A 278 0.88 -3.71 -25.12
C GLN A 278 0.26 -5.02 -24.64
N ALA A 279 -0.63 -4.99 -23.65
CA ALA A 279 -1.32 -6.19 -23.17
C ALA A 279 -2.36 -6.75 -24.14
N ALA A 280 -2.80 -5.96 -25.13
CA ALA A 280 -3.81 -6.38 -26.11
C ALA A 280 -3.23 -7.19 -27.29
N SER A 281 -1.91 -7.22 -27.47
CA SER A 281 -1.27 -7.87 -28.62
C SER A 281 -0.51 -9.17 -28.29
N ALA A 282 -0.43 -9.58 -27.03
CA ALA A 282 0.24 -10.81 -26.61
C ALA A 282 -0.73 -11.96 -26.31
N THR A 283 -1.75 -12.16 -27.13
CA THR A 283 -2.40 -13.47 -27.24
C THR A 283 -1.50 -14.35 -28.10
N SER A 284 -0.45 -14.92 -27.49
CA SER A 284 0.20 -16.08 -28.08
C SER A 284 -0.86 -17.17 -28.23
N ASP A 285 -0.98 -17.71 -29.41
CA ASP A 285 -1.86 -18.84 -29.73
C ASP A 285 -1.33 -20.08 -28.99
N ASN A 286 -1.78 -20.24 -27.76
CA ASN A 286 -1.36 -21.32 -26.86
C ASN A 286 -2.29 -22.55 -26.95
N SER A 287 -3.09 -22.67 -28.04
CA SER A 287 -4.06 -23.72 -28.25
C SER A 287 -3.50 -25.15 -28.22
N ASP A 288 -2.19 -25.32 -28.41
CA ASP A 288 -1.53 -26.63 -28.48
C ASP A 288 -0.67 -27.00 -27.26
N LYS A 289 -0.55 -26.13 -26.25
CA LYS A 289 0.24 -26.44 -25.06
C LYS A 289 -0.55 -27.24 -24.05
N VAL A 290 -0.05 -28.44 -23.74
CA VAL A 290 -0.66 -29.34 -22.74
C VAL A 290 -0.20 -28.93 -21.34
N VAL A 291 -1.13 -28.87 -20.39
CA VAL A 291 -0.89 -28.58 -18.99
C VAL A 291 -1.00 -29.87 -18.18
N LYS A 292 0.01 -30.15 -17.38
CA LYS A 292 -0.05 -31.29 -16.45
C LYS A 292 -0.92 -30.91 -15.25
N GLN A 293 -1.97 -31.66 -15.01
CA GLN A 293 -2.89 -31.41 -13.90
C GLN A 293 -2.72 -32.51 -12.83
N GLY A 294 -2.72 -32.11 -11.57
CA GLY A 294 -2.74 -32.95 -10.38
C GLY A 294 -3.90 -32.60 -9.44
N ASN A 295 -4.00 -33.36 -8.38
CA ASN A 295 -4.98 -33.19 -7.32
C ASN A 295 -4.29 -32.97 -5.94
N ALA A 296 -5.08 -32.81 -4.88
CA ALA A 296 -4.57 -32.61 -3.53
C ALA A 296 -3.78 -33.81 -2.98
N GLU A 297 -4.19 -35.03 -3.34
CA GLU A 297 -3.53 -36.27 -2.92
C GLU A 297 -2.15 -36.39 -3.58
N ASP A 298 -2.05 -36.10 -4.88
CA ASP A 298 -0.78 -36.03 -5.61
C ASP A 298 0.18 -35.00 -4.98
N ALA A 299 -0.33 -33.82 -4.66
CA ALA A 299 0.45 -32.76 -4.05
C ALA A 299 0.94 -33.16 -2.65
N ALA A 300 0.08 -33.75 -1.83
CA ALA A 300 0.43 -34.26 -0.50
C ALA A 300 1.51 -35.36 -0.59
N TYR A 301 1.36 -36.30 -1.53
CA TYR A 301 2.34 -37.37 -1.74
C TYR A 301 3.71 -36.80 -2.16
N ILE A 302 3.74 -35.85 -3.12
CA ILE A 302 4.97 -35.23 -3.60
C ILE A 302 5.66 -34.49 -2.47
N MET A 303 4.93 -33.65 -1.72
CA MET A 303 5.53 -32.87 -0.63
C MET A 303 5.97 -33.73 0.55
N LYS A 304 5.24 -34.80 0.89
CA LYS A 304 5.58 -35.69 2.01
C LYS A 304 6.87 -36.47 1.76
N ASN A 305 7.24 -36.71 0.51
CA ASN A 305 8.44 -37.43 0.12
C ASN A 305 9.60 -36.50 -0.27
N ALA A 306 9.46 -35.21 -0.06
CA ALA A 306 10.50 -34.21 -0.34
C ALA A 306 11.30 -33.87 0.92
N ASP A 307 12.59 -33.57 0.76
CA ASP A 307 13.43 -33.06 1.85
C ASP A 307 13.23 -31.55 2.09
N SER A 308 12.79 -30.82 1.06
CA SER A 308 12.63 -29.37 1.10
C SER A 308 11.41 -28.87 0.31
N VAL A 309 10.67 -27.95 0.91
CA VAL A 309 9.50 -27.29 0.31
C VAL A 309 9.62 -25.77 0.47
N ILE A 310 9.57 -25.03 -0.63
CA ILE A 310 9.42 -23.58 -0.60
C ILE A 310 7.99 -23.20 -0.98
N ILE A 311 7.30 -22.53 -0.07
CA ILE A 311 5.95 -22.03 -0.28
C ILE A 311 6.02 -20.59 -0.80
N VAL A 312 5.33 -20.31 -1.91
CA VAL A 312 5.32 -19.00 -2.58
C VAL A 312 3.90 -18.43 -2.53
N PRO A 313 3.57 -17.65 -1.47
CA PRO A 313 2.25 -17.06 -1.33
C PRO A 313 2.09 -15.82 -2.22
N GLY A 314 0.89 -15.62 -2.72
CA GLY A 314 0.51 -14.43 -3.48
C GLY A 314 -0.90 -13.95 -3.14
N TYR A 315 -1.37 -12.94 -3.89
CA TYR A 315 -2.65 -12.30 -3.62
C TYR A 315 -3.85 -13.26 -3.64
N GLY A 316 -3.80 -14.30 -4.48
CA GLY A 316 -4.87 -15.32 -4.51
C GLY A 316 -5.03 -16.09 -3.19
N MET A 317 -3.94 -16.30 -2.44
CA MET A 317 -4.00 -16.84 -1.08
C MET A 317 -4.78 -15.90 -0.14
N ALA A 318 -4.51 -14.58 -0.23
CA ALA A 318 -5.21 -13.58 0.56
C ALA A 318 -6.72 -13.58 0.26
N VAL A 319 -7.10 -13.56 -1.02
CA VAL A 319 -8.51 -13.57 -1.46
C VAL A 319 -9.27 -14.79 -0.97
N ALA A 320 -8.61 -15.95 -0.94
CA ALA A 320 -9.20 -17.19 -0.45
C ALA A 320 -9.12 -17.33 1.08
N GLN A 321 -8.47 -16.40 1.79
CA GLN A 321 -8.20 -16.49 3.23
C GLN A 321 -7.54 -17.82 3.62
N ALA A 322 -6.57 -18.27 2.82
CA ALA A 322 -5.94 -19.58 2.95
C ALA A 322 -4.75 -19.62 3.89
N GLN A 323 -4.32 -18.48 4.48
CA GLN A 323 -3.11 -18.34 5.29
C GLN A 323 -3.06 -19.32 6.48
N HIS A 324 -4.19 -19.57 7.12
CA HIS A 324 -4.25 -20.50 8.26
C HIS A 324 -4.12 -21.96 7.83
N ALA A 325 -4.82 -22.38 6.78
CA ALA A 325 -4.71 -23.72 6.21
C ALA A 325 -3.31 -23.98 5.64
N LEU A 326 -2.72 -22.94 5.03
CA LEU A 326 -1.35 -22.98 4.50
C LEU A 326 -0.32 -23.18 5.61
N ARG A 327 -0.46 -22.46 6.74
CA ARG A 327 0.37 -22.69 7.92
C ARG A 327 0.22 -24.10 8.47
N GLU A 328 -1.01 -24.59 8.65
CA GLU A 328 -1.27 -25.94 9.14
C GLU A 328 -0.58 -26.99 8.25
N MET A 329 -0.67 -26.84 6.94
CA MET A 329 0.04 -27.69 5.98
C MET A 329 1.57 -27.64 6.21
N GLY A 330 2.14 -26.46 6.34
CA GLY A 330 3.58 -26.27 6.63
C GLY A 330 4.01 -26.91 7.96
N ASP A 331 3.18 -26.76 9.00
CA ASP A 331 3.46 -27.35 10.33
C ASP A 331 3.42 -28.90 10.32
N ILE A 332 2.54 -29.51 9.50
CA ILE A 332 2.50 -30.97 9.31
C ILE A 332 3.77 -31.43 8.57
N LEU A 333 4.14 -30.77 7.47
CA LEU A 333 5.34 -31.11 6.72
C LEU A 333 6.62 -31.01 7.59
N LYS A 334 6.72 -29.98 8.43
CA LYS A 334 7.84 -29.84 9.39
C LYS A 334 7.88 -30.96 10.43
N LYS A 335 6.72 -31.44 10.90
CA LYS A 335 6.66 -32.59 11.83
C LYS A 335 7.15 -33.88 11.18
N GLU A 336 6.98 -34.03 9.87
CA GLU A 336 7.53 -35.14 9.08
C GLU A 336 9.05 -34.97 8.77
N GLY A 337 9.67 -33.87 9.25
CA GLY A 337 11.10 -33.60 9.07
C GLY A 337 11.47 -32.83 7.82
N ILE A 338 10.50 -32.32 7.09
CA ILE A 338 10.70 -31.56 5.86
C ILE A 338 11.10 -30.13 6.16
N ASN A 339 12.11 -29.59 5.47
CA ASN A 339 12.51 -28.19 5.59
C ASN A 339 11.55 -27.29 4.81
N VAL A 340 10.70 -26.53 5.53
CA VAL A 340 9.69 -25.64 4.93
C VAL A 340 10.11 -24.18 5.09
N LYS A 341 10.15 -23.44 3.97
CA LYS A 341 10.39 -21.99 3.91
C LYS A 341 9.28 -21.28 3.14
N TYR A 342 9.09 -19.98 3.41
CA TYR A 342 8.13 -19.12 2.72
C TYR A 342 8.89 -18.05 1.94
N ALA A 343 8.68 -17.99 0.63
CA ALA A 343 9.34 -17.03 -0.25
C ALA A 343 8.42 -15.84 -0.54
N ILE A 344 8.81 -14.66 -0.09
CA ILE A 344 8.03 -13.43 -0.26
C ILE A 344 8.60 -12.59 -1.39
N HIS A 345 7.72 -12.16 -2.28
CA HIS A 345 8.06 -11.15 -3.27
C HIS A 345 7.60 -9.77 -2.80
N PRO A 346 8.44 -8.71 -2.89
CA PRO A 346 8.14 -7.38 -2.33
C PRO A 346 6.88 -6.72 -2.90
N VAL A 347 6.46 -7.10 -4.10
CA VAL A 347 5.24 -6.57 -4.74
C VAL A 347 4.09 -7.58 -4.81
N ALA A 348 4.22 -8.74 -4.14
CA ALA A 348 3.11 -9.68 -4.01
C ALA A 348 2.01 -9.09 -3.11
N GLY A 349 0.78 -9.00 -3.64
CA GLY A 349 -0.34 -8.45 -2.88
C GLY A 349 -0.87 -7.14 -3.41
N ARG A 350 -1.49 -6.33 -2.53
CA ARG A 350 -2.09 -5.02 -2.83
C ARG A 350 -1.59 -3.88 -1.95
N MET A 351 -0.68 -4.16 -1.05
CA MET A 351 0.03 -3.17 -0.24
C MET A 351 1.44 -3.71 0.09
N PRO A 352 2.39 -2.84 0.48
CA PRO A 352 3.70 -3.27 0.97
C PRO A 352 3.57 -4.27 2.12
N GLY A 353 4.33 -5.37 2.05
CA GLY A 353 4.34 -6.39 3.11
C GLY A 353 3.03 -7.16 3.27
N HIS A 354 2.14 -7.17 2.27
CA HIS A 354 0.83 -7.82 2.38
C HIS A 354 0.95 -9.30 2.75
N MET A 355 1.86 -10.04 2.14
CA MET A 355 2.06 -11.46 2.45
C MET A 355 2.67 -11.64 3.85
N ASN A 356 3.60 -10.79 4.26
CA ASN A 356 4.21 -10.82 5.59
C ASN A 356 3.15 -10.66 6.69
N VAL A 357 2.21 -9.71 6.51
CA VAL A 357 1.11 -9.48 7.46
C VAL A 357 0.20 -10.70 7.58
N LEU A 358 -0.17 -11.34 6.47
CA LEU A 358 -1.04 -12.52 6.49
C LEU A 358 -0.36 -13.75 7.09
N LEU A 359 0.93 -13.96 6.81
CA LEU A 359 1.70 -15.04 7.43
C LEU A 359 1.90 -14.78 8.94
N ALA A 360 2.10 -13.53 9.33
CA ALA A 360 2.16 -13.13 10.75
C ALA A 360 0.81 -13.34 11.46
N GLU A 361 -0.31 -13.02 10.82
CA GLU A 361 -1.67 -13.32 11.32
C GLU A 361 -1.86 -14.82 11.55
N ALA A 362 -1.37 -15.63 10.62
CA ALA A 362 -1.37 -17.09 10.75
C ALA A 362 -0.35 -17.61 11.79
N ASN A 363 0.48 -16.74 12.40
CA ASN A 363 1.58 -17.08 13.31
C ASN A 363 2.65 -17.99 12.68
N VAL A 364 2.99 -17.78 11.42
CA VAL A 364 4.17 -18.39 10.80
C VAL A 364 5.43 -17.79 11.44
N PRO A 365 6.42 -18.60 11.85
CA PRO A 365 7.68 -18.10 12.39
C PRO A 365 8.42 -17.18 11.38
N TYR A 366 8.95 -16.06 11.85
CA TYR A 366 9.58 -15.08 10.97
C TYR A 366 10.87 -15.57 10.33
N GLU A 367 11.59 -16.45 10.99
CA GLU A 367 12.81 -17.10 10.49
C GLU A 367 12.55 -18.01 9.28
N GLU A 368 11.30 -18.39 9.06
CA GLU A 368 10.88 -19.18 7.91
C GLU A 368 10.43 -18.31 6.72
N VAL A 369 10.23 -17.00 6.94
CA VAL A 369 9.71 -16.04 5.95
C VAL A 369 10.86 -15.22 5.38
N LEU A 370 11.28 -15.56 4.17
CA LEU A 370 12.46 -15.01 3.52
C LEU A 370 12.07 -14.16 2.32
N GLU A 371 12.75 -13.02 2.15
CA GLU A 371 12.54 -12.14 1.01
C GLU A 371 13.26 -12.66 -0.25
N LEU A 372 12.88 -12.13 -1.41
CA LEU A 372 13.34 -12.55 -2.72
C LEU A 372 14.88 -12.64 -2.80
N ASP A 373 15.59 -11.63 -2.30
CA ASP A 373 17.06 -11.57 -2.38
C ASP A 373 17.73 -12.62 -1.48
N GLU A 374 17.03 -13.07 -0.43
CA GLU A 374 17.54 -14.08 0.52
C GLU A 374 17.29 -15.49 0.02
N ILE A 375 16.13 -15.77 -0.59
CA ILE A 375 15.70 -17.13 -0.89
C ILE A 375 15.92 -17.53 -2.34
N ASN A 376 16.15 -16.60 -3.26
CA ASN A 376 16.12 -16.89 -4.70
C ASN A 376 17.22 -17.86 -5.13
N HIS A 377 18.30 -17.93 -4.39
CA HIS A 377 19.40 -18.88 -4.63
C HIS A 377 19.13 -20.31 -4.10
N ASP A 378 18.07 -20.50 -3.30
CA ASP A 378 17.71 -21.81 -2.75
C ASP A 378 16.87 -22.65 -3.75
N PHE A 379 16.14 -22.02 -4.68
CA PHE A 379 15.24 -22.72 -5.61
C PHE A 379 15.91 -23.86 -6.40
N PRO A 380 17.16 -23.71 -6.92
CA PRO A 380 17.81 -24.79 -7.65
C PRO A 380 18.11 -26.05 -6.82
N MET A 381 18.16 -25.92 -5.50
CA MET A 381 18.39 -27.02 -4.55
C MET A 381 17.11 -27.50 -3.90
N THR A 382 15.97 -26.87 -4.20
CA THR A 382 14.67 -27.18 -3.60
C THR A 382 13.95 -28.24 -4.42
N GLU A 383 13.44 -29.26 -3.74
CA GLU A 383 12.72 -30.34 -4.39
C GLU A 383 11.34 -29.93 -4.82
N VAL A 384 10.60 -29.22 -3.95
CA VAL A 384 9.24 -28.80 -4.25
C VAL A 384 9.02 -27.30 -4.00
N SER A 385 8.53 -26.60 -5.01
CA SER A 385 7.99 -25.25 -4.87
C SER A 385 6.47 -25.28 -4.95
N PHE A 386 5.82 -24.83 -3.88
CA PHE A 386 4.37 -24.77 -3.78
C PHE A 386 3.90 -23.33 -3.97
N VAL A 387 3.41 -23.00 -5.16
CA VAL A 387 2.95 -21.66 -5.52
C VAL A 387 1.45 -21.52 -5.27
N ILE A 388 1.04 -20.61 -4.43
CA ILE A 388 -0.36 -20.41 -4.06
C ILE A 388 -0.78 -18.95 -4.19
N GLY A 389 -1.59 -18.68 -5.19
CA GLY A 389 -2.15 -17.34 -5.42
C GLY A 389 -1.16 -16.30 -5.97
N ALA A 390 0.06 -16.70 -6.32
CA ALA A 390 1.01 -15.89 -7.08
C ALA A 390 0.90 -16.18 -8.57
N ASN A 391 1.32 -15.26 -9.44
CA ASN A 391 1.38 -15.45 -10.89
C ASN A 391 2.57 -14.66 -11.47
N ASP A 392 2.40 -13.34 -11.69
CA ASP A 392 3.38 -12.51 -12.39
C ASP A 392 4.77 -12.55 -11.73
N VAL A 393 4.83 -12.61 -10.41
CA VAL A 393 6.06 -12.65 -9.60
C VAL A 393 6.87 -13.97 -9.73
N THR A 394 6.32 -14.95 -10.43
CA THR A 394 6.97 -16.24 -10.73
C THR A 394 7.07 -16.49 -12.23
N ASN A 395 6.71 -15.51 -13.06
CA ASN A 395 6.62 -15.70 -14.51
C ASN A 395 7.99 -15.52 -15.19
N PRO A 396 8.55 -16.56 -15.83
CA PRO A 396 9.82 -16.48 -16.53
C PRO A 396 9.87 -15.44 -17.65
N ALA A 397 8.71 -15.06 -18.24
CA ALA A 397 8.64 -14.02 -19.26
C ALA A 397 9.23 -12.67 -18.79
N ALA A 398 9.29 -12.44 -17.47
CA ALA A 398 10.00 -11.29 -16.92
C ALA A 398 11.51 -11.25 -17.25
N LYS A 399 12.10 -12.40 -17.53
CA LYS A 399 13.54 -12.52 -17.89
C LYS A 399 13.77 -12.70 -19.38
N THR A 400 12.84 -13.33 -20.09
CA THR A 400 13.04 -13.86 -21.44
C THR A 400 12.36 -13.04 -22.53
N ASP A 401 11.27 -12.34 -22.23
CA ASP A 401 10.48 -11.63 -23.23
C ASP A 401 10.60 -10.10 -23.05
N GLU A 402 11.46 -9.47 -23.87
CA GLU A 402 11.68 -8.01 -23.88
C GLU A 402 10.42 -7.21 -24.22
N THR A 403 9.42 -7.83 -24.85
CA THR A 403 8.14 -7.17 -25.19
C THR A 403 7.11 -7.26 -24.07
N SER A 404 7.36 -8.08 -23.06
CA SER A 404 6.46 -8.30 -21.94
C SER A 404 6.35 -7.06 -21.03
N PRO A 405 5.15 -6.67 -20.59
CA PRO A 405 4.98 -5.58 -19.62
C PRO A 405 5.65 -5.83 -18.26
N ILE A 406 6.04 -7.07 -17.96
CA ILE A 406 6.77 -7.45 -16.74
C ILE A 406 8.28 -7.63 -16.96
N TYR A 407 8.78 -7.36 -18.18
CA TYR A 407 10.21 -7.54 -18.48
C TYR A 407 11.12 -6.79 -17.52
N GLY A 408 12.19 -7.46 -17.08
CA GLY A 408 13.16 -6.93 -16.12
C GLY A 408 12.69 -6.88 -14.67
N MET A 409 11.44 -7.26 -14.37
CA MET A 409 11.00 -7.41 -12.98
C MET A 409 11.76 -8.58 -12.33
N PRO A 410 12.39 -8.39 -11.16
CA PRO A 410 12.91 -9.51 -10.39
C PRO A 410 11.77 -10.49 -10.08
N ILE A 411 12.00 -11.77 -10.27
CA ILE A 411 11.00 -12.82 -9.98
C ILE A 411 11.60 -13.87 -9.04
N LEU A 412 10.72 -14.60 -8.37
CA LEU A 412 11.09 -15.81 -7.64
C LEU A 412 11.37 -16.93 -8.65
N ASP A 413 12.55 -17.51 -8.59
CA ASP A 413 13.07 -18.48 -9.55
C ASP A 413 12.48 -19.89 -9.39
N VAL A 414 11.17 -19.95 -9.15
CA VAL A 414 10.40 -21.18 -8.92
C VAL A 414 10.62 -22.22 -10.00
N GLU A 415 10.84 -21.79 -11.24
CA GLU A 415 11.12 -22.65 -12.39
C GLU A 415 12.36 -23.54 -12.23
N LYS A 416 13.28 -23.15 -11.32
CA LYS A 416 14.53 -23.88 -11.07
C LYS A 416 14.37 -25.03 -10.08
N SER A 417 13.24 -25.13 -9.38
CA SER A 417 12.96 -26.25 -8.47
C SER A 417 12.72 -27.55 -9.26
N GLN A 418 12.96 -28.69 -8.61
CA GLN A 418 12.76 -29.97 -9.26
C GLN A 418 11.30 -30.21 -9.64
N THR A 419 10.36 -29.85 -8.74
CA THR A 419 8.92 -29.93 -8.96
C THR A 419 8.24 -28.63 -8.53
N VAL A 420 7.32 -28.15 -9.37
CA VAL A 420 6.48 -26.97 -9.09
C VAL A 420 5.04 -27.39 -8.99
N LEU A 421 4.42 -27.17 -7.83
CA LEU A 421 3.00 -27.36 -7.59
C LEU A 421 2.33 -25.97 -7.61
N PHE A 422 1.47 -25.73 -8.59
CA PHE A 422 0.92 -24.40 -8.83
C PHE A 422 -0.60 -24.37 -8.61
N VAL A 423 -1.04 -23.75 -7.51
CA VAL A 423 -2.47 -23.63 -7.17
C VAL A 423 -3.09 -22.43 -7.86
N LYS A 424 -4.13 -22.68 -8.68
CA LYS A 424 -4.85 -21.65 -9.43
C LYS A 424 -6.30 -22.07 -9.67
N ARG A 425 -7.22 -21.09 -9.74
CA ARG A 425 -8.63 -21.39 -10.03
C ARG A 425 -8.90 -21.71 -11.50
N SER A 426 -8.12 -21.14 -12.41
CA SER A 426 -8.25 -21.31 -13.87
C SER A 426 -6.98 -20.84 -14.57
N MET A 427 -6.87 -21.09 -15.85
CA MET A 427 -5.75 -20.63 -16.70
C MET A 427 -5.77 -19.11 -17.00
N ALA A 428 -6.70 -18.35 -16.45
CA ALA A 428 -6.78 -16.90 -16.68
C ALA A 428 -5.46 -16.21 -16.29
N THR A 429 -5.05 -15.21 -17.06
CA THR A 429 -3.84 -14.41 -16.80
C THR A 429 -3.90 -13.66 -15.46
N GLY A 430 -2.75 -13.26 -14.94
CA GLY A 430 -2.64 -12.42 -13.76
C GLY A 430 -2.99 -10.94 -14.03
N TYR A 431 -2.58 -10.07 -13.12
CA TYR A 431 -2.84 -8.63 -13.23
C TYR A 431 -2.13 -7.97 -14.42
N SER A 432 -0.96 -8.49 -14.80
CA SER A 432 -0.21 -8.02 -15.97
C SER A 432 -0.89 -8.33 -17.30
N GLY A 433 -1.83 -9.29 -17.32
CA GLY A 433 -2.43 -9.79 -18.55
C GLY A 433 -1.52 -10.71 -19.35
N VAL A 434 -0.33 -11.04 -18.84
CA VAL A 434 0.67 -11.90 -19.50
C VAL A 434 0.38 -13.38 -19.14
N ASP A 435 0.48 -14.24 -20.13
CA ASP A 435 0.45 -15.69 -19.90
C ASP A 435 1.73 -16.12 -19.18
N ASN A 436 1.62 -17.14 -18.31
CA ASN A 436 2.77 -17.60 -17.54
C ASN A 436 3.29 -18.90 -18.13
N GLU A 437 4.47 -18.85 -18.73
CA GLU A 437 5.13 -20.00 -19.34
C GLU A 437 5.41 -21.12 -18.34
N LEU A 438 5.51 -20.80 -17.05
CA LEU A 438 5.71 -21.79 -15.99
C LEU A 438 4.63 -22.89 -15.98
N PHE A 439 3.39 -22.58 -16.39
CA PHE A 439 2.28 -23.53 -16.39
C PHE A 439 2.47 -24.71 -17.35
N TYR A 440 3.28 -24.52 -18.38
CA TYR A 440 3.51 -25.48 -19.46
C TYR A 440 4.83 -26.23 -19.34
N ARG A 441 5.61 -25.99 -18.28
CA ARG A 441 6.88 -26.68 -18.07
C ARG A 441 6.69 -28.10 -17.55
N ASP A 442 7.58 -28.98 -17.93
CA ASP A 442 7.52 -30.42 -17.57
C ASP A 442 7.57 -30.68 -16.06
N ASN A 443 8.26 -29.78 -15.32
CA ASN A 443 8.37 -29.86 -13.87
C ASN A 443 7.19 -29.21 -13.13
N THR A 444 6.20 -28.64 -13.84
CA THR A 444 5.06 -27.96 -13.23
C THR A 444 3.80 -28.83 -13.28
N THR A 445 3.14 -28.94 -12.14
CA THR A 445 1.84 -29.58 -12.00
C THR A 445 0.82 -28.55 -11.51
N MET A 446 -0.23 -28.32 -12.29
CA MET A 446 -1.30 -27.40 -11.96
C MET A 446 -2.34 -28.05 -11.04
N LEU A 447 -2.66 -27.38 -9.95
CA LEU A 447 -3.67 -27.77 -8.96
C LEU A 447 -4.84 -26.80 -9.08
N PHE A 448 -5.86 -27.18 -9.85
CA PHE A 448 -7.00 -26.32 -10.08
C PHE A 448 -8.01 -26.38 -8.93
N GLY A 449 -8.30 -25.21 -8.34
CA GLY A 449 -9.27 -25.07 -7.26
C GLY A 449 -9.19 -23.75 -6.51
N ASP A 450 -10.05 -23.63 -5.50
CA ASP A 450 -9.95 -22.59 -4.50
C ASP A 450 -8.72 -22.84 -3.62
N ALA A 451 -7.94 -21.78 -3.33
CA ALA A 451 -6.67 -21.94 -2.62
C ALA A 451 -6.83 -22.47 -1.20
N LYS A 452 -7.86 -22.01 -0.46
CA LYS A 452 -8.13 -22.49 0.89
C LYS A 452 -8.54 -23.95 0.89
N LYS A 453 -9.50 -24.29 0.03
CA LYS A 453 -9.97 -25.68 -0.10
C LYS A 453 -8.85 -26.63 -0.52
N MET A 454 -7.99 -26.20 -1.45
CA MET A 454 -6.84 -26.99 -1.88
C MET A 454 -5.89 -27.28 -0.71
N CYS A 455 -5.54 -26.26 0.10
CA CYS A 455 -4.71 -26.49 1.29
C CYS A 455 -5.39 -27.39 2.31
N GLU A 456 -6.69 -27.23 2.57
CA GLU A 456 -7.45 -28.08 3.50
C GLU A 456 -7.49 -29.54 3.03
N ASP A 457 -7.64 -29.78 1.72
CA ASP A 457 -7.68 -31.13 1.15
C ASP A 457 -6.27 -31.77 1.16
N ILE A 458 -5.20 -30.99 0.92
CA ILE A 458 -3.81 -31.43 1.10
C ILE A 458 -3.56 -31.82 2.56
N VAL A 459 -3.97 -30.97 3.52
CA VAL A 459 -3.83 -31.25 4.96
C VAL A 459 -4.50 -32.58 5.34
N LYS A 460 -5.69 -32.86 4.83
CA LYS A 460 -6.38 -34.14 5.05
C LYS A 460 -5.61 -35.33 4.47
N SER A 461 -4.95 -35.13 3.34
CA SER A 461 -4.19 -36.20 2.67
C SER A 461 -2.80 -36.41 3.27
N LEU A 462 -2.26 -35.43 4.02
CA LEU A 462 -1.01 -35.55 4.76
C LEU A 462 -1.16 -36.29 6.10
N ASN A 463 -2.36 -36.19 6.73
CA ASN A 463 -2.71 -36.89 7.95
C ASN A 463 -3.12 -38.34 7.68
#